data_e659498aaac9bb42a6a9e4cfcd8fa56f
#
_entry.id   e659498aaac9bb42a6a9e4cfcd8fa56f
#
_cell.length_a   1.000
_cell.length_b   1.000
_cell.length_c   1.000
_cell.angle_alpha   90.00
_cell.angle_beta   90.00
_cell.angle_gamma   90.00
#
_symmetry.space_group_name_H-M   'P 1'
#
loop_
_entity.id
_entity.type
_entity.pdbx_description
1 polymer ?
#
loop_
_entity_poly.entity_id
_entity_poly.type
_entity_poly.pdbx_seq_one_letter_code
_entity_poly.pdbx_strand_id
1 'polypeptide(L)'
;MKIHLIWAQDNNGGIGVSGQLPWYIPEDLKNFKQLTLNSTVIMGRKTWDSLPIRPLPKRTNIVLSSKKQTNALTFHTFEECIEKLKQQKIEKIFIIGGRSIYKLFFDKADYLHISYINKINNQVNEFFPFDAQNI
;
A
#
# COMPACT_ATOMS: atom_id res chain seq x y z
N MET A 1 -3.04 -9.49 -15.08
CA MET A 1 -2.65 -8.40 -14.14
C MET A 1 -1.94 -9.00 -12.95
N LYS A 2 -0.74 -8.55 -12.70
CA LYS A 2 0.05 -8.99 -11.54
C LYS A 2 -0.19 -8.08 -10.35
N ILE A 3 -0.44 -8.68 -9.19
CA ILE A 3 -0.73 -7.95 -7.96
C ILE A 3 0.49 -8.03 -7.03
N HIS A 4 1.06 -6.87 -6.74
CA HIS A 4 2.21 -6.73 -5.86
C HIS A 4 1.77 -6.06 -4.56
N LEU A 5 2.11 -6.64 -3.42
CA LEU A 5 2.00 -5.97 -2.15
C LEU A 5 3.38 -5.43 -1.78
N ILE A 6 3.44 -4.22 -1.26
CA ILE A 6 4.70 -3.61 -0.84
C ILE A 6 4.51 -2.94 0.52
N TRP A 7 5.36 -3.31 1.49
CA TRP A 7 5.31 -2.71 2.82
C TRP A 7 6.65 -2.80 3.52
N ALA A 8 6.82 -1.97 4.55
CA ALA A 8 7.92 -2.04 5.48
C ALA A 8 7.38 -2.39 6.86
N GLN A 9 8.06 -3.25 7.59
CA GLN A 9 7.64 -3.65 8.92
C GLN A 9 8.84 -3.77 9.87
N ASP A 10 8.57 -3.59 11.16
CA ASP A 10 9.56 -3.89 12.19
C ASP A 10 9.57 -5.40 12.50
N ASN A 11 10.42 -5.79 13.47
CA ASN A 11 10.57 -7.19 13.85
C ASN A 11 9.29 -7.82 14.44
N ASN A 12 8.34 -6.99 14.87
CA ASN A 12 7.05 -7.42 15.41
C ASN A 12 5.92 -7.33 14.40
N GLY A 13 6.22 -7.05 13.13
CA GLY A 13 5.22 -6.89 12.09
C GLY A 13 4.55 -5.52 12.08
N GLY A 14 5.06 -4.56 12.85
CA GLY A 14 4.49 -3.22 12.93
C GLY A 14 4.68 -2.42 11.65
N ILE A 15 3.61 -1.79 11.16
CA ILE A 15 3.59 -1.05 9.89
C ILE A 15 3.13 0.39 10.05
N GLY A 16 2.58 0.77 11.20
CA GLY A 16 2.08 2.12 11.32
C GLY A 16 1.76 2.57 12.74
N VAL A 17 1.71 3.88 12.89
CA VAL A 17 1.20 4.57 14.06
C VAL A 17 0.10 5.52 13.59
N SER A 18 -1.16 5.22 13.93
CA SER A 18 -2.32 6.05 13.57
C SER A 18 -2.39 6.40 12.08
N GLY A 19 -2.11 5.42 11.22
CA GLY A 19 -2.17 5.59 9.76
C GLY A 19 -0.90 6.12 9.11
N GLN A 20 0.14 6.41 9.89
CA GLN A 20 1.40 6.95 9.39
C GLN A 20 2.54 5.96 9.57
N LEU A 21 3.54 6.02 8.69
CA LEU A 21 4.77 5.23 8.84
C LEU A 21 5.51 5.70 10.11
N PRO A 22 5.92 4.76 10.98
CA PRO A 22 6.58 5.12 12.23
C PRO A 22 8.06 5.51 12.08
N TRP A 23 8.61 5.33 10.86
CA TRP A 23 10.03 5.60 10.60
C TRP A 23 10.21 6.43 9.35
N TYR A 24 11.30 7.17 9.32
CA TYR A 24 11.78 7.82 8.11
C TYR A 24 13.10 7.17 7.71
N ILE A 25 13.08 6.38 6.65
CA ILE A 25 14.24 5.66 6.14
C ILE A 25 14.41 5.99 4.65
N PRO A 26 15.35 6.88 4.29
CA PRO A 26 15.50 7.35 2.92
C PRO A 26 15.73 6.24 1.89
N GLU A 27 16.48 5.22 2.24
CA GLU A 27 16.76 4.08 1.33
C GLU A 27 15.48 3.31 1.00
N ASP A 28 14.60 3.13 2.00
CA ASP A 28 13.34 2.44 1.80
C ASP A 28 12.38 3.27 0.95
N LEU A 29 12.32 4.57 1.18
CA LEU A 29 11.51 5.47 0.36
C LEU A 29 11.98 5.50 -1.09
N LYS A 30 13.28 5.49 -1.32
CA LYS A 30 13.86 5.44 -2.65
C LYS A 30 13.51 4.13 -3.36
N ASN A 31 13.63 3.02 -2.67
CA ASN A 31 13.28 1.70 -3.20
C ASN A 31 11.79 1.63 -3.57
N PHE A 32 10.93 2.12 -2.69
CA PHE A 32 9.48 2.21 -2.95
C PHE A 32 9.20 3.03 -4.20
N LYS A 33 9.82 4.19 -4.33
CA LYS A 33 9.64 5.05 -5.51
C LYS A 33 10.09 4.34 -6.79
N GLN A 34 11.25 3.70 -6.77
CA GLN A 34 11.77 3.00 -7.95
C GLN A 34 10.87 1.85 -8.38
N LEU A 35 10.34 1.08 -7.43
CA LEU A 35 9.45 -0.04 -7.74
C LEU A 35 8.11 0.42 -8.31
N THR A 36 7.54 1.50 -7.79
CA THR A 36 6.18 1.92 -8.11
C THR A 36 6.09 2.96 -9.23
N LEU A 37 7.22 3.55 -9.64
CA LEU A 37 7.23 4.61 -10.64
C LEU A 37 6.57 4.15 -11.94
N ASN A 38 5.76 5.02 -12.54
CA ASN A 38 5.01 4.76 -13.77
C ASN A 38 4.04 3.58 -13.67
N SER A 39 3.67 3.20 -12.45
CA SER A 39 2.74 2.10 -12.20
C SER A 39 1.48 2.63 -11.49
N THR A 40 0.52 1.72 -11.29
CA THR A 40 -0.71 2.00 -10.54
C THR A 40 -0.52 1.59 -9.09
N VAL A 41 -0.81 2.50 -8.16
CA VAL A 41 -0.77 2.24 -6.72
C VAL A 41 -2.17 2.31 -6.15
N ILE A 42 -2.49 1.38 -5.27
CA ILE A 42 -3.80 1.26 -4.62
C ILE A 42 -3.62 1.36 -3.12
N MET A 43 -4.45 2.17 -2.48
CA MET A 43 -4.34 2.44 -1.05
C MET A 43 -5.72 2.70 -0.44
N GLY A 44 -5.81 2.60 0.87
CA GLY A 44 -6.97 3.06 1.62
C GLY A 44 -6.89 4.55 1.93
N ARG A 45 -7.99 5.09 2.43
CA ARG A 45 -8.10 6.53 2.72
C ARG A 45 -7.07 7.01 3.75
N LYS A 46 -6.83 6.25 4.82
CA LYS A 46 -5.87 6.66 5.84
C LYS A 46 -4.46 6.79 5.29
N THR A 47 -4.06 5.85 4.43
CA THR A 47 -2.76 5.95 3.75
C THR A 47 -2.71 7.15 2.83
N TRP A 48 -3.77 7.39 2.06
CA TRP A 48 -3.89 8.58 1.21
C TRP A 48 -3.73 9.87 2.02
N ASP A 49 -4.44 9.99 3.15
CA ASP A 49 -4.37 11.17 4.01
C ASP A 49 -2.98 11.37 4.62
N SER A 50 -2.20 10.30 4.79
CA SER A 50 -0.88 10.35 5.39
C SER A 50 0.24 10.74 4.42
N LEU A 51 -0.04 10.74 3.11
CA LEU A 51 0.99 11.05 2.12
C LEU A 51 1.41 12.52 2.21
N PRO A 52 2.72 12.80 2.31
CA PRO A 52 3.20 14.19 2.34
C PRO A 52 2.95 14.94 1.04
N ILE A 53 2.94 14.22 -0.09
CA ILE A 53 2.64 14.75 -1.42
C ILE A 53 1.54 13.90 -2.02
N ARG A 54 0.42 14.50 -2.40
CA ARG A 54 -0.74 13.82 -2.99
C ARG A 54 -1.18 14.48 -4.27
N PRO A 55 -1.35 13.74 -5.39
CA PRO A 55 -1.06 12.30 -5.55
C PRO A 55 0.44 12.02 -5.59
N LEU A 56 0.82 10.76 -5.42
CA LEU A 56 2.21 10.34 -5.63
C LEU A 56 2.58 10.62 -7.08
N PRO A 57 3.66 11.39 -7.34
CA PRO A 57 3.99 11.80 -8.71
C PRO A 57 4.34 10.63 -9.63
N LYS A 58 3.99 10.75 -10.90
CA LYS A 58 4.28 9.78 -11.97
C LYS A 58 3.73 8.38 -11.69
N ARG A 59 2.61 8.31 -10.97
CA ARG A 59 1.90 7.07 -10.67
C ARG A 59 0.42 7.33 -10.80
N THR A 60 -0.33 6.29 -11.18
CA THR A 60 -1.79 6.35 -11.14
C THR A 60 -2.20 6.01 -9.71
N ASN A 61 -2.82 6.97 -9.02
CA ASN A 61 -3.22 6.83 -7.61
C ASN A 61 -4.67 6.41 -7.53
N ILE A 62 -4.93 5.27 -6.89
CA ILE A 62 -6.27 4.76 -6.65
C ILE A 62 -6.48 4.64 -5.15
N VAL A 63 -7.62 5.15 -4.68
CA VAL A 63 -8.01 5.08 -3.28
C VAL A 63 -9.30 4.26 -3.16
N LEU A 64 -9.28 3.25 -2.30
CA LEU A 64 -10.49 2.53 -1.91
C LEU A 64 -11.09 3.24 -0.71
N SER A 65 -12.27 3.82 -0.89
CA SER A 65 -12.92 4.64 0.13
C SER A 65 -14.41 4.74 -0.12
N SER A 66 -15.20 4.88 0.94
CA SER A 66 -16.63 5.14 0.84
C SER A 66 -16.94 6.55 0.34
N LYS A 67 -15.97 7.46 0.43
CA LYS A 67 -16.10 8.84 -0.04
C LYS A 67 -15.09 9.15 -1.13
N LYS A 68 -15.54 9.84 -2.18
CA LYS A 68 -14.65 10.26 -3.27
C LYS A 68 -13.54 11.16 -2.74
N GLN A 69 -12.31 10.87 -3.18
CA GLN A 69 -11.13 11.65 -2.81
C GLN A 69 -10.73 12.59 -3.96
N THR A 70 -10.30 13.80 -3.61
CA THR A 70 -9.82 14.79 -4.57
C THR A 70 -8.44 14.38 -5.10
N ASN A 71 -8.23 14.49 -6.41
CA ASN A 71 -6.98 14.19 -7.10
C ASN A 71 -6.57 12.71 -7.10
N ALA A 72 -7.52 11.81 -6.86
CA ALA A 72 -7.29 10.37 -6.97
C ALA A 72 -8.50 9.72 -7.63
N LEU A 73 -8.27 8.58 -8.31
CA LEU A 73 -9.35 7.71 -8.70
C LEU A 73 -9.85 7.00 -7.45
N THR A 74 -11.16 7.06 -7.22
CA THR A 74 -11.75 6.46 -6.03
C THR A 74 -12.72 5.36 -6.42
N PHE A 75 -12.57 4.20 -5.79
CA PHE A 75 -13.53 3.10 -5.91
C PHE A 75 -14.06 2.77 -4.53
N HIS A 76 -15.35 2.40 -4.48
CA HIS A 76 -16.01 2.09 -3.19
C HIS A 76 -15.78 0.65 -2.76
N THR A 77 -15.53 -0.25 -3.70
CA THR A 77 -15.34 -1.67 -3.41
C THR A 77 -14.12 -2.24 -4.12
N PHE A 78 -13.59 -3.31 -3.56
CA PHE A 78 -12.52 -4.10 -4.15
C PHE A 78 -12.92 -4.63 -5.55
N GLU A 79 -14.12 -5.17 -5.66
CA GLU A 79 -14.62 -5.79 -6.90
C GLU A 79 -14.71 -4.77 -8.03
N GLU A 80 -15.25 -3.60 -7.74
CA GLU A 80 -15.35 -2.51 -8.71
C GLU A 80 -13.98 -2.09 -9.22
N CYS A 81 -13.04 -1.95 -8.31
CA CYS A 81 -11.66 -1.57 -8.62
C CYS A 81 -11.00 -2.59 -9.55
N ILE A 82 -11.05 -3.87 -9.18
CA ILE A 82 -10.41 -4.95 -9.93
C ILE A 82 -11.03 -5.08 -11.33
N GLU A 83 -12.35 -5.01 -11.42
CA GLU A 83 -13.04 -5.09 -12.71
C GLU A 83 -12.59 -3.97 -13.65
N LYS A 84 -12.54 -2.75 -13.14
CA LYS A 84 -12.12 -1.59 -13.94
C LYS A 84 -10.68 -1.73 -14.43
N LEU A 85 -9.78 -2.17 -13.57
CA LEU A 85 -8.37 -2.35 -13.93
C LEU A 85 -8.19 -3.45 -14.97
N LYS A 86 -8.95 -4.53 -14.89
CA LYS A 86 -8.93 -5.60 -15.89
C LYS A 86 -9.45 -5.11 -17.26
N GLN A 87 -10.51 -4.30 -17.25
CA GLN A 87 -11.04 -3.70 -18.48
C GLN A 87 -10.00 -2.81 -19.15
N GLN A 88 -9.20 -2.09 -18.37
CA GLN A 88 -8.16 -1.21 -18.88
C GLN A 88 -6.87 -1.94 -19.25
N LYS A 89 -6.82 -3.26 -19.07
CA LYS A 89 -5.65 -4.11 -19.38
C LYS A 89 -4.39 -3.67 -18.67
N ILE A 90 -4.52 -3.27 -17.40
CA ILE A 90 -3.40 -2.87 -16.55
C ILE A 90 -2.55 -4.12 -16.27
N GLU A 91 -1.24 -4.04 -16.48
CA GLU A 91 -0.34 -5.19 -16.36
C GLU A 91 0.02 -5.51 -14.92
N LYS A 92 0.21 -4.50 -14.07
CA LYS A 92 0.56 -4.68 -12.67
C LYS A 92 0.03 -3.56 -11.80
N ILE A 93 -0.24 -3.89 -10.54
CA ILE A 93 -0.67 -2.95 -9.51
C ILE A 93 0.13 -3.17 -8.24
N PHE A 94 0.36 -2.10 -7.49
CA PHE A 94 1.03 -2.12 -6.20
C PHE A 94 0.07 -1.71 -5.10
N ILE A 95 -0.09 -2.59 -4.13
CA ILE A 95 -0.92 -2.34 -2.94
C ILE A 95 -0.02 -1.77 -1.86
N ILE A 96 -0.27 -0.53 -1.44
CA ILE A 96 0.65 0.21 -0.58
C ILE A 96 0.13 0.48 0.83
N GLY A 97 -1.03 -0.03 1.17
CA GLY A 97 -1.53 0.02 2.54
C GLY A 97 -2.93 0.58 2.66
N GLY A 98 -3.49 0.59 3.83
CA GLY A 98 -2.94 0.02 5.05
C GLY A 98 -3.37 -1.42 5.32
N ARG A 99 -3.45 -1.76 6.61
CA ARG A 99 -3.75 -3.12 7.07
C ARG A 99 -4.97 -3.74 6.38
N SER A 100 -6.09 -3.05 6.34
CA SER A 100 -7.33 -3.58 5.76
C SER A 100 -7.21 -3.80 4.26
N ILE A 101 -6.45 -2.96 3.57
CA ILE A 101 -6.25 -3.06 2.14
C ILE A 101 -5.30 -4.21 1.82
N TYR A 102 -4.22 -4.39 2.58
CA TYR A 102 -3.37 -5.56 2.45
C TYR A 102 -4.17 -6.85 2.63
N LYS A 103 -5.05 -6.88 3.62
CA LYS A 103 -5.89 -8.06 3.90
C LYS A 103 -6.79 -8.40 2.72
N LEU A 104 -7.38 -7.39 2.05
CA LEU A 104 -8.24 -7.60 0.89
C LEU A 104 -7.51 -8.24 -0.28
N PHE A 105 -6.24 -7.87 -0.51
CA PHE A 105 -5.50 -8.29 -1.68
C PHE A 105 -4.57 -9.47 -1.44
N PHE A 106 -4.32 -9.85 -0.19
CA PHE A 106 -3.28 -10.81 0.14
C PHE A 106 -3.41 -12.15 -0.58
N ASP A 107 -4.62 -12.71 -0.61
CA ASP A 107 -4.88 -14.02 -1.23
C ASP A 107 -4.72 -14.00 -2.74
N LYS A 108 -4.70 -12.82 -3.34
CA LYS A 108 -4.58 -12.64 -4.79
C LYS A 108 -3.22 -12.10 -5.19
N ALA A 109 -2.32 -11.93 -4.23
CA ALA A 109 -0.98 -11.37 -4.50
C ALA A 109 -0.11 -12.35 -5.25
N ASP A 110 0.56 -11.84 -6.29
CA ASP A 110 1.56 -12.59 -7.04
C ASP A 110 2.96 -12.37 -6.46
N TYR A 111 3.22 -11.19 -5.88
CA TYR A 111 4.52 -10.81 -5.33
C TYR A 111 4.36 -10.04 -4.03
N LEU A 112 5.28 -10.29 -3.11
CA LEU A 112 5.38 -9.56 -1.83
C LEU A 112 6.74 -8.88 -1.77
N HIS A 113 6.75 -7.56 -1.58
CA HIS A 113 7.96 -6.77 -1.41
C HIS A 113 8.02 -6.30 0.02
N ILE A 114 8.88 -6.90 0.82
CA ILE A 114 8.94 -6.65 2.26
C ILE A 114 10.27 -6.00 2.61
N SER A 115 10.22 -4.83 3.23
CA SER A 115 11.39 -4.19 3.84
C SER A 115 11.34 -4.43 5.34
N TYR A 116 12.36 -5.07 5.87
CA TYR A 116 12.46 -5.33 7.30
C TYR A 116 13.25 -4.21 7.97
N ILE A 117 12.61 -3.55 8.93
CA ILE A 117 13.17 -2.43 9.65
C ILE A 117 13.66 -2.90 11.01
N ASN A 118 14.96 -2.80 11.26
CA ASN A 118 15.55 -3.20 12.54
C ASN A 118 15.45 -2.07 13.56
N LYS A 119 14.23 -1.62 13.81
CA LYS A 119 13.90 -0.60 14.79
C LYS A 119 12.59 -0.99 15.46
N ILE A 120 12.42 -0.58 16.72
CA ILE A 120 11.20 -0.80 17.47
C ILE A 120 10.66 0.56 17.89
N ASN A 121 9.38 0.82 17.58
CA ASN A 121 8.66 1.97 18.07
C ASN A 121 7.50 1.46 18.91
N ASN A 122 7.54 1.73 20.21
CA ASN A 122 6.53 1.25 21.17
C ASN A 122 5.15 1.85 20.94
N GLN A 123 5.05 2.89 20.13
CA GLN A 123 3.78 3.53 19.80
C GLN A 123 3.10 2.93 18.57
N VAL A 124 3.72 1.96 17.90
CA VAL A 124 3.12 1.27 16.76
C VAL A 124 1.82 0.61 17.21
N ASN A 125 0.75 0.91 16.51
CA ASN A 125 -0.58 0.35 16.78
C ASN A 125 -1.23 -0.30 15.55
N GLU A 126 -0.55 -0.31 14.41
CA GLU A 126 -1.00 -1.00 13.22
C GLU A 126 0.03 -2.03 12.81
N PHE A 127 -0.44 -3.25 12.51
CA PHE A 127 0.41 -4.38 12.19
C PHE A 127 -0.04 -5.00 10.88
N PHE A 128 0.92 -5.60 10.14
CA PHE A 128 0.57 -6.36 8.97
C PHE A 128 -0.36 -7.51 9.38
N PRO A 129 -1.45 -7.77 8.61
CA PRO A 129 -2.49 -8.70 9.04
C PRO A 129 -2.07 -10.17 9.12
N PHE A 130 -0.92 -10.52 8.55
CA PHE A 130 -0.41 -11.89 8.52
C PHE A 130 1.03 -11.93 9.01
N ASP A 131 1.45 -13.07 9.57
CA ASP A 131 2.83 -13.26 9.99
C ASP A 131 3.70 -13.49 8.74
N ALA A 132 4.63 -12.57 8.48
CA ALA A 132 5.50 -12.63 7.31
C ALA A 132 6.41 -13.87 7.33
N GLN A 133 6.73 -14.43 8.50
CA GLN A 133 7.55 -15.63 8.62
C GLN A 133 6.82 -16.88 8.13
N ASN A 134 5.51 -16.85 8.05
CA ASN A 134 4.68 -17.96 7.60
C ASN A 134 4.19 -17.80 6.15
N ILE A 135 4.76 -16.88 5.43
CA ILE A 135 4.40 -16.61 4.03
C ILE A 135 5.31 -17.38 3.09
#